data_48b4743d4b2b543c95c6a94def909606
#
_entry.id   48b4743d4b2b543c95c6a94def909606
#
_cell.length_a   1.000
_cell.length_b   1.000
_cell.length_c   1.000
_cell.angle_alpha   90.00
_cell.angle_beta   90.00
_cell.angle_gamma   90.00
#
_symmetry.space_group_name_H-M   'P 1'
#
loop_
_entity.id
_entity.type
_entity.pdbx_description
1 polymer ?
#
loop_
_entity_poly.entity_id
_entity_poly.type
_entity_poly.pdbx_seq_one_letter_code
_entity_poly.pdbx_strand_id
1 'polypeptide(L)'
;SSVKAVINLAIKENGLDLSNAFTKTYIPTESAPTERPPVPLRDIRVIQSECYQLDDENRWLVTLVADTGMRLAEAVGLKSSDLIIEADHPHVRVMPHPWRGLKTAGSARNIPLVGSAHWAATQIKKSGSEFAFPKYCSVKQCSSNSASAAINKWLKPRVPKGCVIHSFRHSLRDRLRAVECPSDIVDALGGWATSGVGQKYGQGYDMQVKHRWMARLEE
;
A
#
# COMPACT_ATOMS: atom_id res chain seq x y z
N SER A 1 -11.23 -19.98 5.43
CA SER A 1 -12.35 -19.68 4.54
C SER A 1 -13.48 -19.04 5.35
N SER A 2 -14.18 -18.07 4.76
CA SER A 2 -15.21 -17.25 5.41
C SER A 2 -16.35 -18.12 5.99
N VAL A 3 -16.75 -19.19 5.31
CA VAL A 3 -17.84 -20.08 5.75
C VAL A 3 -17.50 -20.76 7.08
N LYS A 4 -16.29 -21.32 7.22
CA LYS A 4 -15.86 -21.92 8.49
C LYS A 4 -15.87 -20.92 9.64
N ALA A 5 -15.45 -19.68 9.39
CA ALA A 5 -15.40 -18.63 10.41
C ALA A 5 -16.80 -18.22 10.87
N VAL A 6 -17.75 -18.04 9.94
CA VAL A 6 -19.13 -17.69 10.26
C VAL A 6 -19.82 -18.77 11.09
N ILE A 7 -19.64 -20.05 10.70
CA ILE A 7 -20.25 -21.17 11.44
C ILE A 7 -19.61 -21.30 12.83
N ASN A 8 -18.29 -21.16 12.96
CA ASN A 8 -17.63 -21.20 14.27
C ASN A 8 -18.11 -20.06 15.17
N LEU A 9 -18.32 -18.86 14.60
CA LEU A 9 -18.85 -17.72 15.33
C LEU A 9 -20.28 -18.01 15.81
N ALA A 10 -21.16 -18.50 14.94
CA ALA A 10 -22.54 -18.85 15.29
C ALA A 10 -22.62 -19.92 16.39
N ILE A 11 -21.80 -20.98 16.32
CA ILE A 11 -21.71 -22.02 17.36
C ILE A 11 -21.30 -21.38 18.69
N LYS A 12 -20.28 -20.50 18.68
CA LYS A 12 -19.76 -19.85 19.88
C LYS A 12 -20.77 -18.87 20.49
N GLU A 13 -21.37 -18.01 19.67
CA GLU A 13 -22.31 -16.98 20.14
C GLU A 13 -23.60 -17.56 20.69
N ASN A 14 -24.07 -18.70 20.17
CA ASN A 14 -25.29 -19.37 20.63
C ASN A 14 -25.04 -20.50 21.64
N GLY A 15 -23.79 -20.70 22.10
CA GLY A 15 -23.44 -21.74 23.07
C GLY A 15 -23.80 -23.15 22.63
N LEU A 16 -23.76 -23.42 21.30
CA LEU A 16 -24.18 -24.70 20.74
C LEU A 16 -23.06 -25.76 20.95
N ASP A 17 -23.44 -26.90 21.51
CA ASP A 17 -22.54 -28.08 21.62
C ASP A 17 -22.52 -28.85 20.29
N LEU A 18 -21.99 -28.19 19.24
CA LEU A 18 -21.90 -28.71 17.90
C LEU A 18 -20.48 -28.52 17.35
N SER A 19 -19.97 -29.55 16.67
CA SER A 19 -18.74 -29.38 15.87
C SER A 19 -19.07 -28.80 14.49
N ASN A 20 -18.24 -27.88 14.01
CA ASN A 20 -18.41 -27.32 12.67
C ASN A 20 -18.14 -28.39 11.61
N ALA A 21 -19.18 -28.84 10.92
CA ALA A 21 -19.10 -29.89 9.88
C ALA A 21 -18.09 -29.55 8.76
N PHE A 22 -17.79 -28.27 8.54
CA PHE A 22 -16.83 -27.84 7.52
C PHE A 22 -15.37 -27.81 8.00
N THR A 23 -15.10 -28.19 9.27
CA THR A 23 -13.73 -28.15 9.84
C THR A 23 -12.77 -29.03 9.03
N LYS A 24 -13.21 -30.21 8.60
CA LYS A 24 -12.43 -31.19 7.84
C LYS A 24 -12.69 -31.15 6.33
N THR A 25 -13.45 -30.17 5.82
CA THR A 25 -13.70 -30.07 4.38
C THR A 25 -12.37 -29.82 3.65
N TYR A 26 -12.01 -30.70 2.75
CA TYR A 26 -10.88 -30.52 1.84
C TYR A 26 -11.19 -29.34 0.92
N ILE A 27 -10.37 -28.32 0.99
CA ILE A 27 -10.38 -27.21 0.03
C ILE A 27 -9.17 -27.47 -0.87
N PRO A 28 -9.39 -27.81 -2.15
CA PRO A 28 -8.26 -27.98 -3.06
C PRO A 28 -7.39 -26.71 -3.04
N THR A 29 -6.12 -26.87 -2.76
CA THR A 29 -5.12 -25.80 -2.82
C THR A 29 -4.64 -25.61 -4.27
N GLU A 30 -5.51 -25.85 -5.24
CA GLU A 30 -5.19 -25.80 -6.68
C GLU A 30 -4.90 -24.42 -7.23
N SER A 31 -4.99 -23.38 -6.43
CA SER A 31 -4.40 -22.09 -6.75
C SER A 31 -3.47 -21.67 -5.63
N ALA A 32 -2.20 -22.10 -5.73
CA ALA A 32 -1.15 -21.31 -5.10
C ALA A 32 -1.42 -19.83 -5.46
N PRO A 33 -1.40 -18.90 -4.51
CA PRO A 33 -1.59 -17.49 -4.82
C PRO A 33 -0.67 -17.17 -5.98
N THR A 34 -1.21 -16.74 -7.12
CA THR A 34 -0.39 -16.37 -8.28
C THR A 34 0.56 -15.29 -7.79
N GLU A 35 1.83 -15.66 -7.68
CA GLU A 35 2.87 -14.75 -7.23
C GLU A 35 2.92 -13.60 -8.23
N ARG A 36 2.64 -12.40 -7.78
CA ARG A 36 2.65 -11.21 -8.65
C ARG A 36 4.08 -10.75 -8.81
N PRO A 37 4.63 -10.77 -10.03
CA PRO A 37 5.99 -10.32 -10.24
C PRO A 37 6.12 -8.81 -9.94
N PRO A 38 7.30 -8.34 -9.49
CA PRO A 38 7.59 -6.93 -9.37
C PRO A 38 7.62 -6.27 -10.75
N VAL A 39 7.26 -4.99 -10.82
CA VAL A 39 7.46 -4.17 -12.04
C VAL A 39 8.95 -3.83 -12.12
N PRO A 40 9.62 -4.06 -13.26
CA PRO A 40 11.03 -3.71 -13.44
C PRO A 40 11.28 -2.20 -13.28
N LEU A 41 12.43 -1.82 -12.72
CA LEU A 41 12.78 -0.40 -12.49
C LEU A 41 12.71 0.45 -13.77
N ARG A 42 13.17 -0.11 -14.90
CA ARG A 42 13.07 0.55 -16.21
C ARG A 42 11.64 0.94 -16.55
N ASP A 43 10.71 0.02 -16.34
CA ASP A 43 9.29 0.25 -16.68
C ASP A 43 8.65 1.22 -15.68
N ILE A 44 9.06 1.18 -14.40
CA ILE A 44 8.66 2.18 -13.40
C ILE A 44 9.03 3.58 -13.85
N ARG A 45 10.28 3.80 -14.29
CA ARG A 45 10.76 5.13 -14.75
C ARG A 45 9.96 5.64 -15.95
N VAL A 46 9.66 4.77 -16.92
CA VAL A 46 8.82 5.12 -18.07
C VAL A 46 7.41 5.53 -17.62
N ILE A 47 6.80 4.72 -16.75
CA ILE A 47 5.47 5.00 -16.20
C ILE A 47 5.46 6.33 -15.43
N GLN A 48 6.46 6.60 -14.62
CA GLN A 48 6.58 7.87 -13.89
C GLN A 48 6.68 9.06 -14.84
N SER A 49 7.47 8.96 -15.90
CA SER A 49 7.59 10.00 -16.93
C SER A 49 6.25 10.28 -17.61
N GLU A 50 5.51 9.24 -18.00
CA GLU A 50 4.16 9.40 -18.56
C GLU A 50 3.18 10.01 -17.54
N CYS A 51 3.31 9.64 -16.25
CA CYS A 51 2.48 10.19 -15.20
C CYS A 51 2.68 11.71 -15.03
N TYR A 52 3.92 12.18 -15.10
CA TYR A 52 4.23 13.61 -15.07
C TYR A 52 3.60 14.38 -16.24
N GLN A 53 3.57 13.77 -17.44
CA GLN A 53 2.98 14.40 -18.62
C GLN A 53 1.44 14.45 -18.57
N LEU A 54 0.80 13.40 -18.05
CA LEU A 54 -0.66 13.30 -17.98
C LEU A 54 -1.25 14.08 -16.82
N ASP A 55 -0.53 14.21 -15.72
CA ASP A 55 -0.81 15.04 -14.53
C ASP A 55 -2.28 15.02 -14.08
N ASP A 56 -2.81 13.86 -13.81
CA ASP A 56 -4.16 13.65 -13.31
C ASP A 56 -4.20 12.78 -12.04
N GLU A 57 -5.36 12.74 -11.39
CA GLU A 57 -5.58 12.03 -10.13
C GLU A 57 -5.17 10.55 -10.19
N ASN A 58 -5.41 9.86 -11.31
CA ASN A 58 -5.01 8.46 -11.47
C ASN A 58 -3.48 8.31 -11.53
N ARG A 59 -2.78 9.25 -12.15
CA ARG A 59 -1.31 9.24 -12.29
C ARG A 59 -0.64 9.63 -10.99
N TRP A 60 -1.22 10.56 -10.24
CA TRP A 60 -0.77 10.84 -8.86
C TRP A 60 -0.88 9.59 -7.98
N LEU A 61 -1.98 8.83 -8.11
CA LEU A 61 -2.17 7.60 -7.34
C LEU A 61 -1.14 6.51 -7.73
N VAL A 62 -0.84 6.36 -9.02
CA VAL A 62 0.17 5.40 -9.51
C VAL A 62 1.55 5.73 -8.94
N THR A 63 2.00 6.98 -9.09
CA THR A 63 3.33 7.43 -8.65
C THR A 63 3.46 7.41 -7.14
N LEU A 64 2.41 7.80 -6.41
CA LEU A 64 2.38 7.70 -4.95
C LEU A 64 2.58 6.26 -4.49
N VAL A 65 1.86 5.28 -5.09
CA VAL A 65 2.01 3.86 -4.74
C VAL A 65 3.37 3.32 -5.17
N ALA A 66 3.91 3.75 -6.32
CA ALA A 66 5.18 3.26 -6.85
C ALA A 66 6.36 3.55 -5.92
N ASP A 67 6.43 4.73 -5.33
CA ASP A 67 7.55 5.14 -4.48
C ASP A 67 7.26 5.06 -2.97
N THR A 68 6.01 4.77 -2.55
CA THR A 68 5.71 4.52 -1.13
C THR A 68 5.46 3.05 -0.81
N GLY A 69 5.12 2.24 -1.82
CA GLY A 69 4.72 0.84 -1.63
C GLY A 69 3.48 0.65 -0.77
N MET A 70 2.66 1.67 -0.57
CA MET A 70 1.38 1.55 0.13
C MET A 70 0.46 0.53 -0.55
N ARG A 71 -0.42 -0.09 0.24
CA ARG A 71 -1.55 -0.81 -0.35
C ARG A 71 -2.47 0.17 -1.06
N LEU A 72 -3.02 -0.21 -2.20
CA LEU A 72 -3.90 0.67 -2.96
C LEU A 72 -5.05 1.24 -2.12
N ALA A 73 -5.66 0.41 -1.26
CA ALA A 73 -6.71 0.88 -0.36
C ALA A 73 -6.21 1.90 0.68
N GLU A 74 -4.95 1.78 1.13
CA GLU A 74 -4.32 2.78 2.01
C GLU A 74 -4.18 4.12 1.29
N ALA A 75 -3.67 4.10 0.06
CA ALA A 75 -3.46 5.29 -0.75
C ALA A 75 -4.79 5.98 -1.12
N VAL A 76 -5.74 5.21 -1.67
CA VAL A 76 -7.07 5.74 -2.07
C VAL A 76 -7.80 6.42 -0.90
N GLY A 77 -7.66 5.88 0.32
CA GLY A 77 -8.35 6.38 1.49
C GLY A 77 -7.65 7.52 2.24
N LEU A 78 -6.63 8.16 1.67
CA LEU A 78 -5.94 9.29 2.30
C LEU A 78 -6.78 10.56 2.26
N LYS A 79 -6.69 11.34 3.35
CA LYS A 79 -6.98 12.78 3.31
C LYS A 79 -5.77 13.54 2.77
N SER A 80 -6.01 14.70 2.18
CA SER A 80 -4.93 15.62 1.82
C SER A 80 -4.11 16.07 3.04
N SER A 81 -4.73 16.10 4.23
CA SER A 81 -4.05 16.40 5.49
C SER A 81 -3.11 15.27 5.98
N ASP A 82 -3.20 14.07 5.42
CA ASP A 82 -2.26 12.98 5.72
C ASP A 82 -0.91 13.15 4.99
N LEU A 83 -0.87 14.02 3.98
CA LEU A 83 0.33 14.35 3.22
C LEU A 83 1.00 15.56 3.86
N ILE A 84 2.10 15.33 4.55
CA ILE A 84 2.88 16.35 5.25
C ILE A 84 4.07 16.71 4.36
N ILE A 85 3.92 17.74 3.51
CA ILE A 85 4.94 18.14 2.53
C ILE A 85 5.83 19.28 3.01
N GLU A 86 5.38 20.06 4.01
CA GLU A 86 6.08 21.23 4.54
C GLU A 86 7.09 20.90 5.68
N ALA A 87 7.25 19.60 6.03
CA ALA A 87 8.18 19.17 7.07
C ALA A 87 9.60 19.01 6.51
N ASP A 88 10.62 19.04 7.37
CA ASP A 88 12.03 18.79 7.02
C ASP A 88 12.19 17.45 6.27
N HIS A 89 11.36 16.47 6.63
CA HIS A 89 11.25 15.19 5.96
C HIS A 89 9.80 15.00 5.51
N PRO A 90 9.44 15.39 4.26
CA PRO A 90 8.11 15.17 3.71
C PRO A 90 7.69 13.71 3.83
N HIS A 91 6.47 13.46 4.28
CA HIS A 91 5.99 12.11 4.50
C HIS A 91 4.46 11.98 4.40
N VAL A 92 3.99 10.77 4.19
CA VAL A 92 2.57 10.41 4.29
C VAL A 92 2.31 9.65 5.58
N ARG A 93 1.24 10.01 6.28
CA ARG A 93 0.73 9.31 7.46
C ARG A 93 -0.30 8.27 7.04
N VAL A 94 0.04 7.00 7.15
CA VAL A 94 -0.89 5.89 6.95
C VAL A 94 -1.54 5.56 8.28
N MET A 95 -2.79 5.97 8.46
CA MET A 95 -3.56 5.79 9.69
C MET A 95 -4.99 5.34 9.38
N PRO A 96 -5.73 4.69 10.31
CA PRO A 96 -7.12 4.35 10.07
C PRO A 96 -7.99 5.61 9.99
N HIS A 97 -9.02 5.53 9.14
CA HIS A 97 -10.06 6.55 9.01
C HIS A 97 -11.44 5.89 9.10
N PRO A 98 -12.51 6.59 9.45
CA PRO A 98 -13.87 6.03 9.53
C PRO A 98 -14.34 5.35 8.24
N TRP A 99 -13.91 5.87 7.08
CA TRP A 99 -14.25 5.32 5.76
C TRP A 99 -13.28 4.26 5.25
N ARG A 100 -12.12 4.06 5.91
CA ARG A 100 -11.10 3.11 5.50
C ARG A 100 -10.29 2.60 6.69
N GLY A 101 -10.53 1.37 7.10
CA GLY A 101 -9.70 0.66 8.07
C GLY A 101 -8.33 0.26 7.51
N LEU A 102 -7.43 -0.17 8.38
CA LEU A 102 -6.17 -0.81 8.01
C LEU A 102 -6.28 -2.32 8.13
N LYS A 103 -5.54 -3.06 7.29
CA LYS A 103 -5.56 -4.53 7.28
C LYS A 103 -5.13 -5.13 8.62
N THR A 104 -4.15 -4.50 9.30
CA THR A 104 -3.63 -4.89 10.63
C THR A 104 -3.28 -3.62 11.40
N ALA A 105 -3.23 -3.70 12.73
CA ALA A 105 -2.81 -2.59 13.58
C ALA A 105 -1.40 -2.08 13.21
N GLY A 106 -0.47 -2.97 12.90
CA GLY A 106 0.90 -2.63 12.47
C GLY A 106 1.00 -2.00 11.08
N SER A 107 -0.12 -1.82 10.36
CA SER A 107 -0.11 -1.11 9.08
C SER A 107 -0.04 0.41 9.23
N ALA A 108 -0.35 0.96 10.43
CA ALA A 108 -0.21 2.39 10.72
C ALA A 108 1.28 2.77 10.74
N ARG A 109 1.66 3.76 9.93
CA ARG A 109 3.06 4.16 9.78
C ARG A 109 3.21 5.47 9.03
N ASN A 110 4.37 6.09 9.16
CA ASN A 110 4.78 7.22 8.34
C ASN A 110 5.79 6.75 7.30
N ILE A 111 5.58 7.15 6.03
CA ILE A 111 6.44 6.80 4.89
C ILE A 111 6.98 8.09 4.29
N PRO A 112 8.31 8.26 4.16
CA PRO A 112 8.90 9.41 3.48
C PRO A 112 8.38 9.53 2.05
N LEU A 113 8.16 10.76 1.62
CA LEU A 113 7.80 11.10 0.24
C LEU A 113 9.06 11.55 -0.48
N VAL A 114 9.50 10.75 -1.44
CA VAL A 114 10.64 11.03 -2.31
C VAL A 114 10.21 10.97 -3.77
N GLY A 115 10.99 11.52 -4.68
CA GLY A 115 10.79 11.40 -6.12
C GLY A 115 9.36 11.65 -6.59
N SER A 116 8.83 10.69 -7.35
CA SER A 116 7.50 10.81 -7.93
C SER A 116 6.37 10.80 -6.89
N ALA A 117 6.58 10.21 -5.72
CA ALA A 117 5.60 10.27 -4.64
C ALA A 117 5.51 11.67 -4.02
N HIS A 118 6.63 12.37 -3.88
CA HIS A 118 6.65 13.77 -3.42
C HIS A 118 5.95 14.70 -4.42
N TRP A 119 6.25 14.52 -5.72
CA TRP A 119 5.53 15.24 -6.78
C TRP A 119 4.02 15.01 -6.71
N ALA A 120 3.57 13.75 -6.63
CA ALA A 120 2.15 13.42 -6.53
C ALA A 120 1.49 14.07 -5.30
N ALA A 121 2.15 14.01 -4.14
CA ALA A 121 1.66 14.64 -2.91
C ALA A 121 1.51 16.17 -3.08
N THR A 122 2.45 16.80 -3.80
CA THR A 122 2.39 18.23 -4.12
C THR A 122 1.19 18.56 -5.02
N GLN A 123 0.94 17.76 -6.04
CA GLN A 123 -0.22 17.97 -6.93
C GLN A 123 -1.55 17.74 -6.20
N ILE A 124 -1.63 16.72 -5.35
CA ILE A 124 -2.79 16.48 -4.50
C ILE A 124 -3.06 17.70 -3.58
N LYS A 125 -2.02 18.23 -2.95
CA LYS A 125 -2.17 19.44 -2.11
C LYS A 125 -2.64 20.64 -2.91
N LYS A 126 -2.10 20.88 -4.09
CA LYS A 126 -2.50 21.96 -5.00
C LYS A 126 -3.95 21.83 -5.47
N SER A 127 -4.51 20.63 -5.55
CA SER A 127 -5.91 20.42 -5.94
C SER A 127 -6.91 21.04 -4.95
N GLY A 128 -6.49 21.28 -3.70
CA GLY A 128 -7.34 21.85 -2.64
C GLY A 128 -8.45 20.92 -2.14
N SER A 129 -8.48 19.68 -2.60
CA SER A 129 -9.51 18.70 -2.17
C SER A 129 -9.23 18.19 -0.75
N GLU A 130 -10.30 17.92 0.03
CA GLU A 130 -10.21 17.30 1.35
C GLU A 130 -9.64 15.87 1.27
N PHE A 131 -10.05 15.11 0.26
CA PHE A 131 -9.55 13.75 0.00
C PHE A 131 -8.45 13.80 -1.05
N ALA A 132 -7.41 12.98 -0.86
CA ALA A 132 -6.33 12.86 -1.84
C ALA A 132 -6.85 12.37 -3.21
N PHE A 133 -7.88 11.53 -3.19
CA PHE A 133 -8.47 10.91 -4.39
C PHE A 133 -10.01 10.96 -4.34
N PRO A 134 -10.62 12.15 -4.51
CA PRO A 134 -12.07 12.35 -4.37
C PRO A 134 -12.90 11.56 -5.38
N LYS A 135 -12.33 11.17 -6.52
CA LYS A 135 -12.97 10.28 -7.48
C LYS A 135 -13.28 8.91 -6.89
N TYR A 136 -12.52 8.46 -5.90
CA TYR A 136 -12.61 7.12 -5.35
C TYR A 136 -12.95 7.08 -3.87
N CYS A 137 -12.80 8.17 -3.15
CA CYS A 137 -12.99 8.22 -1.71
C CYS A 137 -13.75 9.45 -1.24
N SER A 138 -14.66 9.25 -0.30
CA SER A 138 -15.42 10.28 0.40
C SER A 138 -15.64 9.85 1.85
N VAL A 139 -16.28 10.69 2.67
CA VAL A 139 -16.66 10.35 4.04
C VAL A 139 -17.59 9.13 4.13
N LYS A 140 -18.33 8.82 3.06
CA LYS A 140 -19.29 7.72 3.04
C LYS A 140 -18.67 6.38 2.65
N GLN A 141 -17.72 6.39 1.72
CA GLN A 141 -17.10 5.18 1.20
C GLN A 141 -15.78 5.44 0.48
N CYS A 142 -14.93 4.42 0.43
CA CYS A 142 -13.76 4.34 -0.42
C CYS A 142 -13.84 3.13 -1.35
N SER A 143 -13.67 3.35 -2.65
CA SER A 143 -13.73 2.31 -3.69
C SER A 143 -12.35 2.02 -4.28
N SER A 144 -11.51 1.31 -3.52
CA SER A 144 -10.20 0.86 -4.04
C SER A 144 -10.33 -0.13 -5.20
N ASN A 145 -11.45 -0.85 -5.32
CA ASN A 145 -11.71 -1.75 -6.44
C ASN A 145 -11.92 -0.98 -7.75
N SER A 146 -12.66 0.13 -7.72
CA SER A 146 -12.85 0.99 -8.89
C SER A 146 -11.52 1.63 -9.32
N ALA A 147 -10.72 2.12 -8.35
CA ALA A 147 -9.38 2.62 -8.62
C ALA A 147 -8.49 1.53 -9.23
N SER A 148 -8.51 0.32 -8.67
CA SER A 148 -7.75 -0.84 -9.19
C SER A 148 -8.13 -1.15 -10.63
N ALA A 149 -9.41 -1.19 -10.96
CA ALA A 149 -9.88 -1.49 -12.31
C ALA A 149 -9.39 -0.44 -13.33
N ALA A 150 -9.56 0.86 -13.00
CA ALA A 150 -9.15 1.95 -13.87
C ALA A 150 -7.62 1.98 -14.08
N ILE A 151 -6.86 1.88 -13.01
CA ILE A 151 -5.40 1.91 -13.04
C ILE A 151 -4.84 0.70 -13.76
N ASN A 152 -5.29 -0.51 -13.45
CA ASN A 152 -4.77 -1.72 -14.09
C ASN A 152 -5.11 -1.79 -15.58
N LYS A 153 -6.24 -1.23 -16.01
CA LYS A 153 -6.54 -1.08 -17.43
C LYS A 153 -5.49 -0.21 -18.13
N TRP A 154 -5.07 0.89 -17.51
CA TRP A 154 -4.04 1.78 -18.06
C TRP A 154 -2.64 1.17 -17.96
N LEU A 155 -2.31 0.44 -16.88
CA LEU A 155 -1.01 -0.20 -16.69
C LEU A 155 -0.79 -1.40 -17.62
N LYS A 156 -1.84 -2.12 -18.01
CA LYS A 156 -1.75 -3.38 -18.77
C LYS A 156 -0.80 -3.36 -19.97
N PRO A 157 -0.80 -2.33 -20.85
CA PRO A 157 0.16 -2.26 -21.97
C PRO A 157 1.55 -1.74 -21.58
N ARG A 158 1.78 -1.34 -20.30
CA ARG A 158 2.97 -0.63 -19.83
C ARG A 158 3.84 -1.46 -18.88
N VAL A 159 3.33 -2.59 -18.44
CA VAL A 159 4.01 -3.49 -17.51
C VAL A 159 4.04 -4.92 -18.06
N PRO A 160 5.00 -5.75 -17.64
CA PRO A 160 5.02 -7.15 -18.00
C PRO A 160 3.72 -7.88 -17.63
N LYS A 161 3.41 -8.95 -18.38
CA LYS A 161 2.25 -9.81 -18.10
C LYS A 161 2.26 -10.30 -16.66
N GLY A 162 1.13 -10.17 -15.97
CA GLY A 162 1.00 -10.55 -14.55
C GLY A 162 1.25 -9.42 -13.57
N CYS A 163 1.89 -8.32 -13.98
CA CYS A 163 2.04 -7.14 -13.15
C CYS A 163 0.73 -6.33 -13.08
N VAL A 164 0.48 -5.78 -11.91
CA VAL A 164 -0.66 -4.92 -11.57
C VAL A 164 -0.21 -3.82 -10.64
N ILE A 165 -1.08 -2.87 -10.29
CA ILE A 165 -0.73 -1.79 -9.34
C ILE A 165 -0.12 -2.31 -8.02
N HIS A 166 -0.55 -3.47 -7.53
CA HIS A 166 0.02 -4.08 -6.33
C HIS A 166 1.48 -4.54 -6.52
N SER A 167 1.90 -4.80 -7.75
CA SER A 167 3.28 -5.22 -8.08
C SER A 167 4.32 -4.15 -7.73
N PHE A 168 3.95 -2.87 -7.76
CA PHE A 168 4.84 -1.78 -7.34
C PHE A 168 5.28 -1.88 -5.88
N ARG A 169 4.44 -2.48 -5.03
CA ARG A 169 4.79 -2.74 -3.63
C ARG A 169 5.90 -3.81 -3.51
N HIS A 170 5.89 -4.81 -4.40
CA HIS A 170 6.98 -5.79 -4.50
C HIS A 170 8.23 -5.12 -5.05
N SER A 171 8.07 -4.27 -6.08
CA SER A 171 9.19 -3.51 -6.66
C SER A 171 9.87 -2.59 -5.64
N LEU A 172 9.11 -1.91 -4.78
CA LEU A 172 9.72 -1.08 -3.73
C LEU A 172 10.58 -1.91 -2.79
N ARG A 173 10.10 -3.10 -2.39
CA ARG A 173 10.88 -4.00 -1.53
C ARG A 173 12.21 -4.40 -2.19
N ASP A 174 12.18 -4.73 -3.47
CA ASP A 174 13.38 -5.11 -4.22
C ASP A 174 14.32 -3.92 -4.46
N ARG A 175 13.78 -2.74 -4.75
CA ARG A 175 14.56 -1.50 -4.85
C ARG A 175 15.27 -1.16 -3.54
N LEU A 176 14.59 -1.27 -2.40
CA LEU A 176 15.19 -1.05 -1.09
C LEU A 176 16.29 -2.08 -0.79
N ARG A 177 16.10 -3.35 -1.18
CA ARG A 177 17.14 -4.37 -1.08
C ARG A 177 18.34 -4.07 -1.96
N ALA A 178 18.11 -3.57 -3.18
CA ALA A 178 19.18 -3.22 -4.11
C ALA A 178 20.11 -2.10 -3.60
N VAL A 179 19.58 -1.22 -2.75
CA VAL A 179 20.38 -0.19 -2.05
C VAL A 179 20.83 -0.64 -0.66
N GLU A 180 20.76 -1.94 -0.37
CA GLU A 180 21.20 -2.56 0.89
C GLU A 180 20.48 -2.01 2.15
N CYS A 181 19.22 -1.57 2.00
CA CYS A 181 18.43 -1.13 3.13
C CYS A 181 18.21 -2.28 4.13
N PRO A 182 18.48 -2.09 5.44
CA PRO A 182 18.24 -3.10 6.45
C PRO A 182 16.80 -3.63 6.42
N SER A 183 16.64 -4.95 6.58
CA SER A 183 15.35 -5.62 6.39
C SER A 183 14.24 -5.12 7.32
N ASP A 184 14.59 -4.72 8.53
CA ASP A 184 13.67 -4.17 9.53
C ASP A 184 13.18 -2.75 9.16
N ILE A 185 14.04 -1.93 8.53
CA ILE A 185 13.65 -0.64 7.95
C ILE A 185 12.75 -0.86 6.73
N VAL A 186 13.08 -1.83 5.86
CA VAL A 186 12.23 -2.23 4.73
C VAL A 186 10.82 -2.61 5.23
N ASP A 187 10.76 -3.45 6.26
CA ASP A 187 9.50 -3.89 6.84
C ASP A 187 8.72 -2.74 7.50
N ALA A 188 9.41 -1.85 8.22
CA ALA A 188 8.80 -0.66 8.82
C ALA A 188 8.21 0.29 7.75
N LEU A 189 8.92 0.52 6.64
CA LEU A 189 8.45 1.32 5.52
C LEU A 189 7.22 0.69 4.84
N GLY A 190 7.29 -0.61 4.57
CA GLY A 190 6.22 -1.34 3.92
C GLY A 190 5.02 -1.65 4.82
N GLY A 191 5.16 -1.62 6.14
CA GLY A 191 4.15 -2.16 7.07
C GLY A 191 3.99 -3.66 6.86
N TRP A 192 5.11 -4.37 6.70
CA TRP A 192 5.19 -5.83 6.76
C TRP A 192 5.46 -6.27 8.20
N ALA A 193 4.99 -7.47 8.53
CA ALA A 193 5.31 -8.05 9.82
C ALA A 193 6.78 -8.51 9.82
N THR A 194 7.54 -8.07 10.79
CA THR A 194 8.89 -8.57 11.00
C THR A 194 8.86 -9.69 12.03
N SER A 195 9.51 -10.79 11.74
CA SER A 195 9.67 -11.90 12.67
C SER A 195 10.78 -11.56 13.67
N GLY A 196 10.45 -11.57 14.96
CA GLY A 196 11.43 -11.38 16.04
C GLY A 196 10.85 -10.65 17.26
N VAL A 197 11.25 -11.10 18.46
CA VAL A 197 10.79 -10.51 19.73
C VAL A 197 11.41 -9.14 19.93
N GLY A 198 12.65 -8.91 19.48
CA GLY A 198 13.40 -7.67 19.68
C GLY A 198 12.79 -6.43 19.03
N GLN A 199 11.98 -6.60 17.98
CA GLN A 199 11.35 -5.47 17.27
C GLN A 199 10.09 -4.92 17.93
N LYS A 200 9.60 -5.57 18.99
CA LYS A 200 8.51 -5.04 19.82
C LYS A 200 8.99 -4.01 20.84
N TYR A 201 10.30 -3.88 21.00
CA TYR A 201 10.91 -2.93 21.92
C TYR A 201 11.39 -1.68 21.17
N GLY A 202 11.11 -0.50 21.73
CA GLY A 202 11.51 0.79 21.18
C GLY A 202 10.40 1.49 20.39
N GLN A 203 10.66 2.74 19.98
CA GLN A 203 9.70 3.60 19.25
C GLN A 203 9.80 3.44 17.71
N GLY A 204 10.58 2.46 17.25
CA GLY A 204 10.85 2.27 15.81
C GLY A 204 11.87 3.27 15.27
N TYR A 205 11.99 3.30 13.93
CA TYR A 205 12.92 4.18 13.24
C TYR A 205 12.35 5.60 13.10
N ASP A 206 13.17 6.61 13.37
CA ASP A 206 12.81 8.00 13.12
C ASP A 206 12.63 8.31 11.63
N MET A 207 12.09 9.48 11.32
CA MET A 207 11.80 9.88 9.96
C MET A 207 13.08 10.15 9.15
N GLN A 208 14.12 10.68 9.79
CA GLN A 208 15.40 10.96 9.15
C GLN A 208 16.06 9.67 8.64
N VAL A 209 16.08 8.60 9.44
CA VAL A 209 16.62 7.30 9.04
C VAL A 209 15.83 6.72 7.86
N LYS A 210 14.50 6.73 7.96
CA LYS A 210 13.63 6.26 6.87
C LYS A 210 13.84 7.07 5.58
N HIS A 211 13.91 8.39 5.71
CA HIS A 211 14.11 9.29 4.56
C HIS A 211 15.46 9.02 3.87
N ARG A 212 16.53 8.86 4.64
CA ARG A 212 17.85 8.56 4.09
C ARG A 212 17.85 7.32 3.18
N TRP A 213 17.14 6.26 3.58
CA TRP A 213 17.05 5.05 2.77
C TRP A 213 16.13 5.20 1.56
N MET A 214 15.02 5.93 1.72
CA MET A 214 14.11 6.19 0.61
C MET A 214 14.74 7.10 -0.46
N ALA A 215 15.52 8.10 -0.06
CA ALA A 215 16.23 9.00 -0.98
C ALA A 215 17.20 8.27 -1.91
N ARG A 216 17.83 7.18 -1.45
CA ARG A 216 18.73 6.35 -2.28
C ARG A 216 18.03 5.62 -3.44
N LEU A 217 16.70 5.59 -3.45
CA LEU A 217 15.95 5.01 -4.59
C LEU A 217 15.92 5.92 -5.82
N GLU A 218 16.36 7.17 -5.69
CA GLU A 218 16.45 8.16 -6.77
C GLU A 218 17.81 8.12 -7.50
N GLU A 219 18.82 7.51 -6.87
CA GLU A 219 20.13 7.27 -7.46
C GLU A 219 20.09 6.15 -8.52
#